data_a8e22620744a95abe3e11c65f2e74382
#
_entry.id   a8e22620744a95abe3e11c65f2e74382
#
_cell.length_a   1.000
_cell.length_b   1.000
_cell.length_c   1.000
_cell.angle_alpha   90.00
_cell.angle_beta   90.00
_cell.angle_gamma   90.00
#
_symmetry.space_group_name_H-M   'P 1'
#
loop_
_entity.id
_entity.type
_entity.pdbx_description
1 polymer ?
#
loop_
_entity_poly.entity_id
_entity_poly.type
_entity_poly.pdbx_seq_one_letter_code
_entity_poly.pdbx_strand_id
1 'polypeptide(L)'
;MRIIIGILAVIIIIQAFIMWKYQRQIKDICRQLSFLMEHDSNKLIQREIDMGGIGELSDKLNELLDLRKKERNEYRKKEELIADTYTNLSHDIRTPLTSLDGYFQLIEECDNIDDQRRYLDIIRERINSLNEMLEEL
;
A
#
# COMPACT_ATOMS: atom_id res chain seq x y z
N MET A 1 -11.49 59.62 29.58
CA MET A 1 -11.54 58.32 30.25
C MET A 1 -12.63 57.40 29.69
N ARG A 2 -13.90 57.76 29.56
CA ARG A 2 -14.99 56.92 29.00
C ARG A 2 -14.73 56.46 27.53
N ILE A 3 -14.22 57.33 26.66
CA ILE A 3 -13.90 57.02 25.26
C ILE A 3 -12.77 55.98 25.16
N ILE A 4 -11.75 56.10 25.96
CA ILE A 4 -10.61 55.15 26.00
C ILE A 4 -11.09 53.75 26.44
N ILE A 5 -11.97 53.68 27.45
CA ILE A 5 -12.57 52.43 27.90
C ILE A 5 -13.40 51.80 26.81
N GLY A 6 -14.18 52.58 26.07
CA GLY A 6 -14.95 52.10 24.91
C GLY A 6 -14.09 51.52 23.80
N ILE A 7 -13.00 52.18 23.43
CA ILE A 7 -12.06 51.69 22.42
C ILE A 7 -11.41 50.36 22.88
N LEU A 8 -10.99 50.28 24.14
CA LEU A 8 -10.38 49.08 24.71
C LEU A 8 -11.36 47.90 24.72
N ALA A 9 -12.62 48.14 25.06
CA ALA A 9 -13.68 47.12 25.00
C ALA A 9 -13.90 46.59 23.56
N VAL A 10 -13.91 47.46 22.55
CA VAL A 10 -14.04 47.07 21.13
C VAL A 10 -12.85 46.20 20.68
N ILE A 11 -11.62 46.59 21.06
CA ILE A 11 -10.41 45.81 20.75
C ILE A 11 -10.48 44.39 21.34
N ILE A 12 -10.91 44.27 22.62
CA ILE A 12 -11.07 42.97 23.29
C ILE A 12 -12.11 42.09 22.57
N ILE A 13 -13.23 42.66 22.15
CA ILE A 13 -14.27 41.94 21.41
C ILE A 13 -13.74 41.43 20.06
N ILE A 14 -13.00 42.28 19.34
CA ILE A 14 -12.38 41.89 18.05
C ILE A 14 -11.38 40.76 18.29
N GLN A 15 -10.52 40.86 19.26
CA GLN A 15 -9.55 39.81 19.61
C GLN A 15 -10.25 38.49 19.99
N ALA A 16 -11.29 38.54 20.80
CA ALA A 16 -12.08 37.37 21.19
C ALA A 16 -12.76 36.72 19.96
N PHE A 17 -13.28 37.53 19.04
CA PHE A 17 -13.88 37.02 17.78
C PHE A 17 -12.85 36.34 16.87
N ILE A 18 -11.66 36.94 16.71
CA ILE A 18 -10.58 36.35 15.94
C ILE A 18 -10.15 35.03 16.58
N MET A 19 -9.94 34.99 17.89
CA MET A 19 -9.54 33.79 18.61
C MET A 19 -10.60 32.67 18.47
N TRP A 20 -11.87 33.00 18.56
CA TRP A 20 -12.98 32.06 18.34
C TRP A 20 -12.95 31.45 16.93
N LYS A 21 -12.73 32.27 15.89
CA LYS A 21 -12.59 31.81 14.51
C LYS A 21 -11.37 30.87 14.32
N TYR A 22 -10.23 31.19 14.94
CA TYR A 22 -9.04 30.32 14.92
C TYR A 22 -9.33 28.95 15.54
N GLN A 23 -9.94 28.93 16.72
CA GLN A 23 -10.26 27.67 17.39
C GLN A 23 -11.24 26.80 16.58
N ARG A 24 -12.23 27.42 15.96
CA ARG A 24 -13.21 26.74 15.11
C ARG A 24 -12.51 26.09 13.93
N GLN A 25 -11.61 26.81 13.26
CA GLN A 25 -10.89 26.32 12.09
C GLN A 25 -9.94 25.16 12.43
N ILE A 26 -9.22 25.24 13.55
CA ILE A 26 -8.36 24.13 14.02
C ILE A 26 -9.20 22.87 14.26
N LYS A 27 -10.35 22.99 14.90
CA LYS A 27 -11.26 21.86 15.13
C LYS A 27 -11.76 21.26 13.81
N ASP A 28 -12.01 22.10 12.82
CA ASP A 28 -12.48 21.64 11.50
C ASP A 28 -11.40 20.90 10.73
N ILE A 29 -10.16 21.38 10.76
CA ILE A 29 -8.98 20.68 10.21
C ILE A 29 -8.78 19.34 10.90
N CYS A 30 -8.84 19.29 12.23
CA CYS A 30 -8.72 18.04 12.99
C CYS A 30 -9.81 17.03 12.60
N ARG A 31 -11.05 17.48 12.41
CA ARG A 31 -12.17 16.63 12.01
C ARG A 31 -11.97 16.09 10.58
N GLN A 32 -11.53 16.94 9.65
CA GLN A 32 -11.22 16.53 8.28
C GLN A 32 -10.08 15.52 8.26
N LEU A 33 -9.01 15.75 9.03
CA LEU A 33 -7.88 14.85 9.15
C LEU A 33 -8.30 13.48 9.72
N SER A 34 -9.10 13.46 10.80
CA SER A 34 -9.64 12.21 11.36
C SER A 34 -10.46 11.43 10.33
N PHE A 35 -11.30 12.11 9.57
CA PHE A 35 -12.09 11.50 8.51
C PHE A 35 -11.21 10.90 7.40
N LEU A 36 -10.14 11.61 7.00
CA LEU A 36 -9.20 11.14 5.97
C LEU A 36 -8.33 9.97 6.45
N MET A 37 -8.07 9.86 7.75
CA MET A 37 -7.36 8.72 8.34
C MET A 37 -8.24 7.46 8.40
N GLU A 38 -9.55 7.62 8.62
CA GLU A 38 -10.49 6.51 8.74
C GLU A 38 -11.03 6.04 7.38
N HIS A 39 -11.09 6.94 6.42
CA HIS A 39 -11.65 6.66 5.08
C HIS A 39 -10.62 6.93 3.99
N ASP A 40 -10.53 6.01 3.03
CA ASP A 40 -9.68 6.16 1.85
C ASP A 40 -10.26 7.20 0.88
N SER A 41 -10.14 8.47 1.24
CA SER A 41 -10.74 9.59 0.51
C SER A 41 -9.66 10.43 -0.20
N ASN A 42 -9.94 10.83 -1.44
CA ASN A 42 -9.10 11.74 -2.21
C ASN A 42 -9.34 13.22 -1.89
N LYS A 43 -10.06 13.51 -0.80
CA LYS A 43 -10.33 14.89 -0.42
C LYS A 43 -9.08 15.54 0.17
N LEU A 44 -8.87 16.79 -0.18
CA LEU A 44 -7.85 17.66 0.42
C LEU A 44 -8.45 18.34 1.64
N ILE A 45 -7.60 18.70 2.60
CA ILE A 45 -8.00 19.53 3.75
C ILE A 45 -8.33 20.93 3.22
N GLN A 46 -9.58 21.34 3.38
CA GLN A 46 -10.05 22.66 2.98
C GLN A 46 -9.97 23.62 4.15
N ARG A 47 -9.60 24.88 3.87
CA ARG A 47 -9.50 25.99 4.81
C ARG A 47 -10.41 27.14 4.43
N GLU A 48 -11.05 27.77 5.40
CA GLU A 48 -11.88 28.98 5.20
C GLU A 48 -11.05 30.27 5.35
N ILE A 49 -9.97 30.23 6.13
CA ILE A 49 -9.15 31.41 6.45
C ILE A 49 -7.68 31.11 6.16
N ASP A 50 -7.06 31.99 5.40
CA ASP A 50 -5.66 31.95 5.06
C ASP A 50 -4.89 33.01 5.89
N MET A 51 -4.99 32.94 7.22
CA MET A 51 -4.32 33.85 8.13
C MET A 51 -3.33 33.11 9.04
N GLY A 52 -2.11 33.63 9.11
CA GLY A 52 -1.05 33.07 9.96
C GLY A 52 -0.59 31.68 9.51
N GLY A 53 -0.04 30.89 10.44
CA GLY A 53 0.53 29.57 10.16
C GLY A 53 -0.48 28.45 9.81
N ILE A 54 -1.80 28.71 9.85
CA ILE A 54 -2.82 27.69 9.54
C ILE A 54 -2.79 27.32 8.06
N GLY A 55 -2.52 28.30 7.18
CA GLY A 55 -2.38 28.06 5.74
C GLY A 55 -1.23 27.08 5.47
N GLU A 56 -0.06 27.41 5.99
CA GLU A 56 1.15 26.59 5.83
C GLU A 56 0.97 25.17 6.43
N LEU A 57 0.34 25.07 7.61
CA LEU A 57 0.03 23.78 8.21
C LEU A 57 -0.89 22.94 7.32
N SER A 58 -1.92 23.54 6.75
CA SER A 58 -2.87 22.85 5.86
C SER A 58 -2.16 22.33 4.60
N ASP A 59 -1.28 23.15 4.01
CA ASP A 59 -0.51 22.79 2.82
C ASP A 59 0.46 21.65 3.13
N LYS A 60 1.16 21.70 4.27
CA LYS A 60 2.06 20.62 4.72
C LYS A 60 1.31 19.32 5.04
N LEU A 61 0.12 19.40 5.62
CA LEU A 61 -0.72 18.23 5.84
C LEU A 61 -1.18 17.60 4.52
N ASN A 62 -1.58 18.40 3.54
CA ASN A 62 -1.97 17.92 2.22
C ASN A 62 -0.78 17.26 1.50
N GLU A 63 0.42 17.85 1.58
CA GLU A 63 1.65 17.25 1.04
C GLU A 63 1.94 15.88 1.67
N LEU A 64 1.80 15.77 2.99
CA LEU A 64 2.01 14.53 3.73
C LEU A 64 0.96 13.46 3.38
N LEU A 65 -0.31 13.86 3.20
CA LEU A 65 -1.37 12.96 2.76
C LEU A 65 -1.12 12.43 1.35
N ASP A 66 -0.63 13.26 0.44
CA ASP A 66 -0.27 12.85 -0.91
C ASP A 66 0.91 11.87 -0.93
N LEU A 67 1.94 12.11 -0.10
CA LEU A 67 3.06 11.18 0.06
C LEU A 67 2.57 9.82 0.57
N ARG A 68 1.76 9.80 1.62
CA ARG A 68 1.18 8.57 2.17
C ARG A 68 0.35 7.80 1.14
N LYS A 69 -0.41 8.51 0.32
CA LYS A 69 -1.19 7.91 -0.75
C LYS A 69 -0.29 7.26 -1.81
N LYS A 70 0.79 7.93 -2.21
CA LYS A 70 1.78 7.38 -3.16
C LYS A 70 2.42 6.12 -2.60
N GLU A 71 2.94 6.18 -1.36
CA GLU A 71 3.51 5.02 -0.68
C GLU A 71 2.54 3.83 -0.66
N ARG A 72 1.29 4.06 -0.26
CA ARG A 72 0.28 3.01 -0.20
C ARG A 72 -0.02 2.39 -1.57
N ASN A 73 -0.09 3.22 -2.62
CA ASN A 73 -0.29 2.73 -3.98
C ASN A 73 0.90 1.89 -4.47
N GLU A 74 2.13 2.27 -4.09
CA GLU A 74 3.33 1.47 -4.39
C GLU A 74 3.33 0.15 -3.63
N TYR A 75 2.95 0.14 -2.35
CA TYR A 75 2.81 -1.10 -1.58
C TYR A 75 1.77 -2.04 -2.20
N ARG A 76 0.60 -1.51 -2.58
CA ARG A 76 -0.43 -2.32 -3.24
C ARG A 76 0.05 -2.93 -4.55
N LYS A 77 0.76 -2.15 -5.38
CA LYS A 77 1.36 -2.68 -6.62
C LYS A 77 2.40 -3.78 -6.35
N LYS A 78 3.19 -3.63 -5.28
CA LYS A 78 4.15 -4.67 -4.88
C LYS A 78 3.43 -5.93 -4.40
N GLU A 79 2.36 -5.80 -3.62
CA GLU A 79 1.54 -6.95 -3.19
C GLU A 79 0.90 -7.67 -4.39
N GLU A 80 0.34 -6.95 -5.34
CA GLU A 80 -0.21 -7.49 -6.58
C GLU A 80 0.88 -8.26 -7.36
N LEU A 81 2.05 -7.65 -7.53
CA LEU A 81 3.19 -8.29 -8.22
C LEU A 81 3.65 -9.57 -7.51
N ILE A 82 3.74 -9.56 -6.18
CA ILE A 82 4.10 -10.76 -5.39
C ILE A 82 3.05 -11.85 -5.58
N ALA A 83 1.76 -11.51 -5.51
CA ALA A 83 0.67 -12.47 -5.69
C ALA A 83 0.68 -13.11 -7.09
N ASP A 84 0.92 -12.30 -8.13
CA ASP A 84 1.03 -12.77 -9.51
C ASP A 84 2.27 -13.65 -9.70
N THR A 85 3.41 -13.24 -9.15
CA THR A 85 4.66 -14.02 -9.17
C THR A 85 4.46 -15.37 -8.49
N TYR A 86 3.83 -15.39 -7.32
CA TYR A 86 3.56 -16.62 -6.57
C TYR A 86 2.61 -17.55 -7.36
N THR A 87 1.60 -17.01 -8.02
CA THR A 87 0.67 -17.77 -8.84
C THR A 87 1.37 -18.41 -10.04
N ASN A 88 2.19 -17.64 -10.75
CA ASN A 88 2.95 -18.12 -11.90
C ASN A 88 3.95 -19.20 -11.48
N LEU A 89 4.71 -18.96 -10.43
CA LEU A 89 5.66 -19.92 -9.86
C LEU A 89 4.99 -21.23 -9.48
N SER A 90 3.82 -21.15 -8.81
CA SER A 90 3.06 -22.35 -8.43
C SER A 90 2.64 -23.17 -9.65
N HIS A 91 2.25 -22.51 -10.75
CA HIS A 91 1.91 -23.17 -12.00
C HIS A 91 3.14 -23.81 -12.65
N ASP A 92 4.27 -23.08 -12.68
CA ASP A 92 5.50 -23.52 -13.34
C ASP A 92 6.20 -24.67 -12.58
N ILE A 93 6.02 -24.75 -11.26
CA ILE A 93 6.43 -25.90 -10.46
C ILE A 93 5.49 -27.09 -10.64
N ARG A 94 4.17 -26.87 -10.72
CA ARG A 94 3.18 -27.96 -10.85
C ARG A 94 3.39 -28.77 -12.12
N THR A 95 3.69 -28.10 -13.25
CA THR A 95 3.84 -28.74 -14.55
C THR A 95 4.94 -29.84 -14.55
N PRO A 96 6.20 -29.58 -14.14
CA PRO A 96 7.21 -30.61 -14.08
C PRO A 96 6.93 -31.66 -13.00
N LEU A 97 6.34 -31.28 -11.85
CA LEU A 97 5.93 -32.25 -10.83
C LEU A 97 4.90 -33.25 -11.34
N THR A 98 3.88 -32.79 -12.08
CA THR A 98 2.89 -33.69 -12.71
C THR A 98 3.57 -34.62 -13.72
N SER A 99 4.55 -34.11 -14.49
CA SER A 99 5.33 -34.92 -15.42
C SER A 99 6.16 -36.00 -14.69
N LEU A 100 6.78 -35.66 -13.56
CA LEU A 100 7.54 -36.62 -12.73
C LEU A 100 6.63 -37.75 -12.23
N ASP A 101 5.43 -37.39 -11.71
CA ASP A 101 4.44 -38.35 -11.25
C ASP A 101 4.05 -39.33 -12.37
N GLY A 102 3.81 -38.84 -13.57
CA GLY A 102 3.53 -39.67 -14.74
C GLY A 102 4.66 -40.62 -15.11
N TYR A 103 5.93 -40.18 -15.03
CA TYR A 103 7.08 -41.08 -15.29
C TYR A 103 7.26 -42.10 -14.19
N PHE A 104 6.96 -41.81 -12.92
CA PHE A 104 6.96 -42.79 -11.85
C PHE A 104 5.94 -43.89 -12.08
N GLN A 105 4.72 -43.53 -12.51
CA GLN A 105 3.68 -44.52 -12.86
C GLN A 105 4.15 -45.41 -14.02
N LEU A 106 4.77 -44.82 -15.07
CA LEU A 106 5.31 -45.60 -16.17
C LEU A 106 6.41 -46.58 -15.75
N ILE A 107 7.24 -46.23 -14.78
CA ILE A 107 8.26 -47.14 -14.21
C ILE A 107 7.59 -48.27 -13.44
N GLU A 108 6.54 -48.00 -12.66
CA GLU A 108 5.82 -49.03 -11.89
C GLU A 108 5.13 -50.05 -12.81
N GLU A 109 4.64 -49.64 -13.99
CA GLU A 109 3.92 -50.47 -14.95
C GLU A 109 4.86 -51.17 -15.95
N CYS A 110 6.15 -50.80 -16.00
CA CYS A 110 7.11 -51.26 -16.98
C CYS A 110 7.97 -52.41 -16.50
N ASP A 111 7.91 -53.57 -17.20
CA ASP A 111 8.75 -54.73 -16.91
C ASP A 111 10.13 -54.69 -17.61
N ASN A 112 10.30 -53.77 -18.56
CA ASN A 112 11.53 -53.65 -19.35
C ASN A 112 12.55 -52.74 -18.68
N ILE A 113 13.72 -53.31 -18.33
CA ILE A 113 14.79 -52.61 -17.67
C ILE A 113 15.37 -51.42 -18.47
N ASP A 114 15.42 -51.51 -19.79
CA ASP A 114 15.93 -50.43 -20.65
C ASP A 114 14.98 -49.26 -20.70
N ASP A 115 13.67 -49.49 -20.74
CA ASP A 115 12.66 -48.42 -20.64
C ASP A 115 12.62 -47.79 -19.25
N GLN A 116 12.75 -48.57 -18.19
CA GLN A 116 12.88 -48.04 -16.81
C GLN A 116 14.08 -47.09 -16.70
N ARG A 117 15.24 -47.46 -17.21
CA ARG A 117 16.45 -46.60 -17.20
C ARG A 117 16.20 -45.29 -17.95
N ARG A 118 15.55 -45.36 -19.11
CA ARG A 118 15.19 -44.17 -19.91
C ARG A 118 14.27 -43.23 -19.12
N TYR A 119 13.26 -43.75 -18.43
CA TYR A 119 12.36 -42.94 -17.63
C TYR A 119 13.07 -42.31 -16.42
N LEU A 120 14.00 -43.00 -15.79
CA LEU A 120 14.83 -42.48 -14.71
C LEU A 120 15.74 -41.33 -15.19
N ASP A 121 16.31 -41.42 -16.38
CA ASP A 121 17.13 -40.34 -16.92
C ASP A 121 16.27 -39.09 -17.20
N ILE A 122 15.04 -39.25 -17.73
CA ILE A 122 14.11 -38.13 -17.92
C ILE A 122 13.71 -37.49 -16.57
N ILE A 123 13.45 -38.30 -15.54
CA ILE A 123 13.14 -37.81 -14.20
C ILE A 123 14.29 -36.96 -13.68
N ARG A 124 15.54 -37.44 -13.81
CA ARG A 124 16.74 -36.71 -13.38
C ARG A 124 16.87 -35.35 -14.10
N GLU A 125 16.65 -35.33 -15.41
CA GLU A 125 16.66 -34.09 -16.20
C GLU A 125 15.60 -33.10 -15.73
N ARG A 126 14.36 -33.57 -15.43
CA ARG A 126 13.28 -32.73 -14.91
C ARG A 126 13.58 -32.17 -13.54
N ILE A 127 14.20 -32.95 -12.67
CA ILE A 127 14.64 -32.49 -11.33
C ILE A 127 15.70 -31.39 -11.46
N ASN A 128 16.68 -31.57 -12.36
CA ASN A 128 17.70 -30.56 -12.61
C ASN A 128 17.08 -29.23 -13.12
N SER A 129 16.16 -29.32 -14.09
CA SER A 129 15.45 -28.12 -14.59
C SER A 129 14.64 -27.41 -13.48
N LEU A 130 14.03 -28.17 -12.56
CA LEU A 130 13.35 -27.59 -11.40
C LEU A 130 14.33 -26.87 -10.46
N ASN A 131 15.50 -27.46 -10.21
CA ASN A 131 16.51 -26.84 -9.36
C ASN A 131 17.04 -25.54 -9.98
N GLU A 132 17.32 -25.54 -11.29
CA GLU A 132 17.75 -24.35 -12.03
C GLU A 132 16.67 -23.23 -11.93
N MET A 133 15.41 -23.56 -12.13
CA MET A 133 14.29 -22.61 -11.99
C MET A 133 14.20 -22.02 -10.57
N LEU A 134 14.46 -22.83 -9.53
CA LEU A 134 14.42 -22.38 -8.14
C LEU A 134 15.64 -21.52 -7.75
N GLU A 135 16.79 -21.71 -8.42
CA GLU A 135 17.98 -20.89 -8.21
C GLU A 135 17.89 -19.50 -8.86
N GLU A 136 17.03 -19.34 -9.86
CA GLU A 136 16.77 -18.06 -10.55
C GLU A 136 15.77 -17.15 -9.82
N LEU A 137 15.16 -17.62 -8.74
CA LEU A 137 14.17 -16.90 -7.94
C LEU A 137 14.77 -16.13 -6.77
#